data_ceccd42538b3b53515887f5156f495de
#
_entry.id   ceccd42538b3b53515887f5156f495de
#
_cell.length_a   1.000
_cell.length_b   1.000
_cell.length_c   1.000
_cell.angle_alpha   90.00
_cell.angle_beta   90.00
_cell.angle_gamma   90.00
#
_symmetry.space_group_name_H-M   'P 1'
#
loop_
_entity.id
_entity.type
_entity.pdbx_description
1 polymer ?
#
loop_
_entity_poly.entity_id
_entity_poly.type
_entity_poly.pdbx_seq_one_letter_code
_entity_poly.pdbx_strand_id
1 'polypeptide(L)' 'MNDKITILIADDNPDFANTLTGYIEEDSKFEIIAMARDGKQAVEMILNTEPDVVLLDVIMPHLDGIGVLEKHRTL' A
#
# COMPACT_ATOMS: atom_id res chain seq x y z
N MET A 1 14.40 15.83 9.53
CA MET A 1 14.48 14.58 8.79
C MET A 1 13.31 13.68 9.16
N ASN A 2 12.75 13.01 8.20
CA ASN A 2 11.59 12.15 8.43
C ASN A 2 12.04 10.71 8.65
N ASP A 3 11.87 10.21 9.87
CA ASP A 3 12.24 8.85 10.20
C ASP A 3 11.05 7.88 10.15
N LYS A 4 9.94 8.35 9.60
CA LYS A 4 8.74 7.51 9.53
C LYS A 4 8.89 6.39 8.52
N ILE A 5 8.25 5.28 8.84
CA ILE A 5 8.12 4.15 7.91
C ILE A 5 6.96 4.46 6.98
N THR A 6 7.24 4.53 5.69
CA THR A 6 6.23 4.86 4.70
C THR A 6 5.49 3.61 4.22
N ILE A 7 4.18 3.72 4.11
CA ILE A 7 3.32 2.57 3.79
C ILE A 7 2.39 2.93 2.64
N LEU A 8 2.28 2.02 1.70
CA LEU A 8 1.28 2.07 0.65
C LEU A 8 0.24 0.99 0.93
N ILE A 9 -1.03 1.34 0.86
CA ILE A 9 -2.13 0.38 1.01
C ILE A 9 -2.74 0.15 -0.35
N ALA A 10 -2.89 -1.12 -0.73
CA ALA A 10 -3.51 -1.51 -1.97
C ALA A 10 -4.74 -2.37 -1.66
N ASP A 11 -5.92 -1.79 -1.80
CA ASP A 11 -7.19 -2.43 -1.44
C ASP A 11 -8.28 -1.83 -2.31
N ASP A 12 -9.16 -2.68 -2.84
CA ASP A 12 -10.26 -2.20 -3.68
C ASP A 12 -11.44 -1.68 -2.86
N ASN A 13 -11.39 -1.80 -1.54
CA ASN A 13 -12.42 -1.28 -0.64
C ASN A 13 -11.91 -0.03 0.06
N PRO A 14 -12.33 1.16 -0.39
CA PRO A 14 -11.81 2.42 0.20
C PRO A 14 -12.19 2.60 1.67
N ASP A 15 -13.35 2.07 2.09
CA ASP A 15 -13.76 2.22 3.48
C ASP A 15 -12.81 1.43 4.40
N PHE A 16 -12.46 0.22 3.99
CA PHE A 16 -11.53 -0.58 4.76
C PHE A 16 -10.14 0.05 4.78
N ALA A 17 -9.70 0.55 3.62
CA ALA A 17 -8.39 1.23 3.54
C ALA A 17 -8.34 2.45 4.44
N ASN A 18 -9.41 3.23 4.49
CA ASN A 18 -9.47 4.41 5.36
C ASN A 18 -9.46 4.03 6.83
N THR A 19 -10.17 2.96 7.19
CA THR A 19 -10.18 2.46 8.57
C THR A 19 -8.78 2.00 8.97
N LEU A 20 -8.12 1.27 8.09
CA LEU A 20 -6.77 0.77 8.35
C LEU A 20 -5.77 1.91 8.48
N THR A 21 -5.92 2.94 7.64
CA THR A 21 -5.08 4.15 7.74
C THR A 21 -5.19 4.78 9.12
N GLY A 22 -6.41 4.89 9.64
CA GLY A 22 -6.63 5.45 10.97
C GLY A 22 -5.89 4.67 12.05
N TYR A 23 -5.95 3.36 11.98
CA TYR A 23 -5.23 2.51 12.94
C TYR A 23 -3.72 2.68 12.84
N ILE A 24 -3.21 2.64 11.62
CA ILE A 24 -1.76 2.67 11.42
C ILE A 24 -1.18 4.01 11.82
N GLU A 25 -1.87 5.09 11.50
CA GLU A 25 -1.35 6.44 11.77
C GLU A 25 -1.52 6.86 13.22
N GLU A 26 -2.17 6.05 14.06
CA GLU A 26 -2.14 6.29 15.50
C GLU A 26 -0.73 6.18 16.05
N ASP A 27 0.11 5.38 15.42
CA ASP A 27 1.52 5.31 15.77
C ASP A 27 2.29 6.27 14.88
N SER A 28 2.91 7.27 15.49
CA SER A 28 3.62 8.31 14.74
C SER A 28 4.82 7.80 13.94
N LYS A 29 5.20 6.55 14.12
CA LYS A 29 6.29 5.94 13.36
C LYS A 29 5.88 5.61 11.93
N PHE A 30 4.58 5.57 11.64
CA PHE A 30 4.07 5.16 10.34
C PHE A 30 3.39 6.29 9.62
N GLU A 31 3.54 6.30 8.31
CA GLU A 31 2.89 7.28 7.46
C GLU A 31 2.35 6.58 6.22
N ILE A 32 1.04 6.76 5.98
CA ILE A 32 0.42 6.24 4.76
C ILE A 32 0.66 7.27 3.65
N ILE A 33 1.41 6.89 2.64
CA ILE A 33 1.77 7.83 1.57
C ILE A 33 0.96 7.66 0.31
N ALA A 34 0.27 6.53 0.16
CA ALA A 34 -0.56 6.30 -1.02
C ALA A 34 -1.55 5.17 -0.76
N MET A 35 -2.67 5.23 -1.48
CA MET A 35 -3.67 4.17 -1.47
C MET A 35 -4.04 3.84 -2.90
N ALA A 36 -3.86 2.58 -3.28
CA ALA A 36 -4.20 2.07 -4.59
C ALA A 36 -5.48 1.25 -4.51
N ARG A 37 -6.29 1.31 -5.55
CA ARG A 37 -7.56 0.58 -5.61
C ARG A 37 -7.44 -0.77 -6.29
N ASP A 38 -6.40 -0.96 -7.06
CA ASP A 38 -6.19 -2.21 -7.75
C ASP A 38 -4.69 -2.43 -7.94
N GLY A 39 -4.34 -3.59 -8.46
CA GLY A 39 -2.94 -3.96 -8.61
C GLY A 39 -2.19 -3.09 -9.59
N LYS A 40 -2.87 -2.62 -10.64
CA LYS A 40 -2.22 -1.76 -11.62
C LYS A 40 -1.83 -0.43 -11.00
N GLN A 41 -2.74 0.20 -10.25
CA GLN A 41 -2.42 1.43 -9.54
C GLN A 41 -1.33 1.19 -8.50
N ALA A 42 -1.38 0.05 -7.82
CA ALA A 42 -0.38 -0.27 -6.81
C ALA A 42 1.02 -0.30 -7.40
N VAL A 43 1.20 -0.96 -8.55
CA VAL A 43 2.50 -1.02 -9.21
C VAL A 43 2.98 0.38 -9.58
N GLU A 44 2.12 1.19 -10.17
CA GLU A 44 2.49 2.55 -10.56
C GLU A 44 2.89 3.39 -9.34
N MET A 45 2.13 3.29 -8.26
CA MET A 45 2.41 4.05 -7.05
C MET A 45 3.67 3.58 -6.34
N ILE A 46 3.93 2.27 -6.35
CA ILE A 46 5.16 1.72 -5.77
C ILE A 46 6.37 2.31 -6.49
N LEU A 47 6.32 2.32 -7.80
CA LEU A 47 7.44 2.84 -8.60
C LEU A 47 7.65 4.33 -8.40
N ASN A 48 6.57 5.08 -8.18
CA ASN A 48 6.65 6.52 -8.03
C ASN A 48 6.98 6.97 -6.61
N THR A 49 6.56 6.22 -5.59
CA THR A 49 6.70 6.66 -4.19
C THR A 49 7.73 5.87 -3.40
N GLU A 50 8.10 4.70 -3.87
CA GLU A 50 9.09 3.83 -3.22
C GLU A 50 8.82 3.66 -1.73
N PRO A 51 7.64 3.11 -1.36
CA PRO A 51 7.30 2.95 0.06
C PRO A 51 8.17 1.89 0.73
N ASP A 52 8.30 2.01 2.05
CA ASP A 52 9.03 1.00 2.83
C ASP A 52 8.24 -0.29 2.94
N VAL A 53 6.91 -0.18 3.03
CA VAL A 53 6.02 -1.34 3.21
C VAL A 53 4.83 -1.21 2.29
N VAL A 54 4.39 -2.33 1.73
CA VAL A 54 3.17 -2.40 0.92
C VAL A 54 2.22 -3.40 1.56
N LEU A 55 1.03 -2.94 1.89
CA LEU A 55 -0.04 -3.79 2.41
C LEU A 55 -0.99 -4.11 1.27
N LEU A 56 -1.14 -5.40 0.96
CA LEU A 56 -1.89 -5.84 -0.20
C LEU A 56 -3.16 -6.58 0.17
N ASP A 57 -4.25 -6.28 -0.57
CA ASP A 57 -5.43 -7.12 -0.60
C ASP A 57 -5.25 -8.08 -1.78
N VAL A 58 -5.17 -9.37 -1.50
CA VAL A 58 -4.89 -10.38 -2.51
C VAL A 58 -6.08 -10.66 -3.43
N ILE A 59 -7.22 -10.06 -3.18
CA ILE A 59 -8.45 -10.29 -3.96
C ILE A 59 -8.71 -9.14 -4.95
N MET A 60 -7.71 -8.34 -5.26
CA MET A 60 -7.88 -7.21 -6.18
C MET A 60 -8.17 -7.69 -7.61
N PRO A 61 -9.13 -7.04 -8.31
CA PRO A 61 -9.62 -7.56 -9.58
C PRO A 61 -8.71 -7.40 -10.78
N HIS A 62 -7.89 -6.37 -10.84
CA HIS A 62 -7.11 -6.08 -12.05
C HIS A 62 -5.74 -6.71 -12.06
N LEU A 63 -5.20 -6.99 -10.88
CA LEU A 63 -3.91 -7.66 -10.74
C LEU A 63 -3.92 -8.22 -9.33
N ASP A 64 -3.70 -9.51 -9.16
CA ASP A 64 -3.76 -10.09 -7.83
C ASP A 64 -2.57 -9.63 -6.98
N GLY A 65 -2.71 -9.79 -5.65
CA GLY A 65 -1.68 -9.34 -4.73
C GLY A 65 -0.35 -10.03 -4.95
N ILE A 66 -0.39 -11.29 -5.36
CA ILE A 66 0.84 -12.04 -5.63
C ILE A 66 1.56 -11.44 -6.82
N GLY A 67 0.83 -11.07 -7.86
CA GLY A 67 1.42 -10.43 -9.03
C GLY A 67 2.12 -9.12 -8.68
N VAL A 68 1.52 -8.33 -7.78
CA VAL A 68 2.14 -7.09 -7.33
C VAL A 68 3.43 -7.37 -6.57
N LEU A 69 3.42 -8.37 -5.70
CA LEU A 69 4.61 -8.76 -4.95
C LEU A 69 5.73 -9.22 -5.87
N GLU A 70 5.38 -10.01 -6.88
CA GLU A 70 6.39 -10.51 -7.82
C GLU A 70 7.05 -9.37 -8.58
N LYS A 71 6.28 -8.36 -8.99
CA LYS A 71 6.82 -7.24 -9.73
C LYS A 71 7.73 -6.37 -8.86
N HIS A 72 7.36 -6.16 -7.62
CA HIS A 72 8.13 -5.30 -6.74
C HIS A 72 9.24 -6.04 -6.03
N ARG A 73 8.99 -7.25 -5.60
CA ARG A 73 9.96 -8.15 -4.98
C ARG A 73 10.63 -7.56 -3.74
N THR A 74 9.88 -6.85 -2.95
CA THR A 74 10.43 -6.22 -1.74
C THR A 74 10.22 -7.02 -0.47
N LEU A 75 9.52 -8.10 -0.53
CA LEU A 75 9.18 -8.84 0.67
C LEU A 75 9.94 -10.14 0.80
#